data_064780b69f89a1379cee3bbc60e3b1c8
#
_entry.id   064780b69f89a1379cee3bbc60e3b1c8
#
_cell.length_a   1.000
_cell.length_b   1.000
_cell.length_c   1.000
_cell.angle_alpha   90.00
_cell.angle_beta   90.00
_cell.angle_gamma   90.00
#
_symmetry.space_group_name_H-M   'P 1'
#
loop_
_entity.id
_entity.type
_entity.pdbx_description
1 polymer ?
#
loop_
_entity_poly.entity_id
_entity_poly.type
_entity_poly.pdbx_seq_one_letter_code
_entity_poly.pdbx_strand_id
1 'polypeptide(L)'
;NNHNVAFYSLSIGLEEYFETYHQVCVYLSEYERDDKEKINYKAEKNGIGYIKSYLNIAIHIQHFFELETKRLLEKEHVLFAVDDKGDPIILNKLLKNISLNSEDTKNLKSVEFSEAIDRLKKLVENGILTDEVAILFVSNYKLLKALNNLRNTIIHRGKRIMKYCEL
;
A
#
# COMPACT_ATOMS: atom_id res chain seq x y z
N ASN A 1 -12.87 6.85 -10.50
CA ASN A 1 -11.87 7.90 -10.25
C ASN A 1 -10.86 7.36 -9.21
N ASN A 2 -9.84 6.62 -9.70
CA ASN A 2 -8.88 5.89 -8.85
C ASN A 2 -8.12 6.82 -7.87
N HIS A 3 -7.92 8.09 -8.25
CA HIS A 3 -7.26 9.09 -7.42
C HIS A 3 -7.98 9.32 -6.09
N ASN A 4 -9.31 9.44 -6.09
CA ASN A 4 -10.08 9.59 -4.87
C ASN A 4 -9.94 8.36 -3.96
N VAL A 5 -9.94 7.15 -4.54
CA VAL A 5 -9.78 5.89 -3.78
C VAL A 5 -8.38 5.81 -3.13
N ALA A 6 -7.33 6.25 -3.83
CA ALA A 6 -5.98 6.31 -3.26
C ALA A 6 -5.94 7.21 -2.02
N PHE A 7 -6.48 8.42 -2.09
CA PHE A 7 -6.50 9.34 -0.94
C PHE A 7 -7.38 8.85 0.21
N TYR A 8 -8.49 8.17 -0.06
CA TYR A 8 -9.27 7.52 1.00
C TYR A 8 -8.45 6.43 1.71
N SER A 9 -7.70 5.62 0.97
CA SER A 9 -6.80 4.65 1.59
C SER A 9 -5.71 5.32 2.42
N LEU A 10 -5.11 6.39 1.94
CA LEU A 10 -4.14 7.17 2.71
C LEU A 10 -4.74 7.71 4.02
N SER A 11 -5.95 8.30 3.94
CA SER A 11 -6.65 8.83 5.13
C SER A 11 -6.85 7.74 6.18
N ILE A 12 -7.41 6.60 5.79
CA ILE A 12 -7.62 5.46 6.69
C ILE A 12 -6.29 5.00 7.31
N GLY A 13 -5.24 4.86 6.50
CA GLY A 13 -3.93 4.44 6.99
C GLY A 13 -3.33 5.41 8.00
N LEU A 14 -3.49 6.72 7.78
CA LEU A 14 -3.01 7.76 8.70
C LEU A 14 -3.85 7.83 9.98
N GLU A 15 -5.17 7.72 9.90
CA GLU A 15 -6.05 7.67 11.07
C GLU A 15 -5.67 6.50 11.99
N GLU A 16 -5.48 5.31 11.41
CA GLU A 16 -5.05 4.12 12.16
C GLU A 16 -3.63 4.29 12.74
N TYR A 17 -2.73 4.97 12.03
CA TYR A 17 -1.39 5.29 12.54
C TYR A 17 -1.45 6.18 13.77
N PHE A 18 -2.24 7.24 13.74
CA PHE A 18 -2.40 8.13 14.89
C PHE A 18 -3.14 7.45 16.05
N GLU A 19 -4.07 6.54 15.76
CA GLU A 19 -4.73 5.73 16.78
C GLU A 19 -3.75 4.79 17.49
N THR A 20 -2.84 4.13 16.75
CA THR A 20 -1.78 3.31 17.37
C THR A 20 -0.89 4.14 18.29
N TYR A 21 -0.51 5.35 17.90
CA TYR A 21 0.28 6.24 18.72
C TYR A 21 -0.46 6.62 20.01
N HIS A 22 -1.74 6.96 19.90
CA HIS A 22 -2.59 7.26 21.06
C HIS A 22 -2.67 6.06 22.02
N GLN A 23 -2.89 4.85 21.49
CA GLN A 23 -2.95 3.62 22.29
C GLN A 23 -1.63 3.35 23.04
N VAL A 24 -0.47 3.58 22.42
CA VAL A 24 0.84 3.48 23.08
C VAL A 24 0.97 4.49 24.21
N CYS A 25 0.60 5.75 23.97
CA CYS A 25 0.67 6.81 24.99
C CYS A 25 -0.21 6.48 26.20
N VAL A 26 -1.44 6.01 25.96
CA VAL A 26 -2.37 5.59 27.02
C VAL A 26 -1.79 4.41 27.81
N TYR A 27 -1.28 3.40 27.11
CA TYR A 27 -0.65 2.24 27.75
C TYR A 27 0.52 2.63 28.64
N LEU A 28 1.45 3.44 28.15
CA LEU A 28 2.60 3.91 28.93
C LEU A 28 2.18 4.73 30.15
N SER A 29 1.19 5.61 30.00
CA SER A 29 0.68 6.42 31.12
C SER A 29 -0.01 5.60 32.22
N GLU A 30 -0.62 4.49 31.83
CA GLU A 30 -1.25 3.54 32.78
C GLU A 30 -0.21 2.63 33.42
N TYR A 31 0.86 2.26 32.70
CA TYR A 31 1.97 1.45 33.21
C TYR A 31 2.68 2.10 34.40
N GLU A 32 2.78 3.43 34.40
CA GLU A 32 3.39 4.17 35.51
C GLU A 32 2.50 4.25 36.76
N ARG A 33 1.22 3.87 36.66
CA ARG A 33 0.21 4.10 37.71
C ARG A 33 -0.33 2.85 38.41
N ASP A 34 -0.16 1.63 37.89
CA ASP A 34 -0.96 0.48 38.31
C ASP A 34 -0.18 -0.81 38.70
N ASP A 35 -0.88 -1.66 39.48
CA ASP A 35 -0.49 -2.99 39.95
C ASP A 35 -0.25 -3.97 38.78
N LYS A 36 0.77 -4.83 38.89
CA LYS A 36 1.23 -5.76 37.81
C LYS A 36 0.16 -6.69 37.24
N GLU A 37 -0.85 -7.10 38.00
CA GLU A 37 -1.92 -7.99 37.51
C GLU A 37 -2.93 -7.30 36.58
N LYS A 38 -3.25 -6.03 36.88
CA LYS A 38 -4.12 -5.21 36.00
C LYS A 38 -3.44 -4.84 34.69
N ILE A 39 -2.12 -4.70 34.69
CA ILE A 39 -1.30 -4.39 33.52
C ILE A 39 -1.41 -5.51 32.46
N ASN A 40 -1.38 -6.80 32.88
CA ASN A 40 -1.43 -7.92 31.94
C ASN A 40 -2.78 -7.99 31.17
N TYR A 41 -3.91 -7.79 31.84
CA TYR A 41 -5.23 -7.82 31.21
C TYR A 41 -5.44 -6.64 30.26
N LYS A 42 -5.04 -5.43 30.68
CA LYS A 42 -5.14 -4.23 29.83
C LYS A 42 -4.16 -4.31 28.64
N ALA A 43 -2.94 -4.84 28.85
CA ALA A 43 -1.97 -5.05 27.77
C ALA A 43 -2.47 -6.03 26.70
N GLU A 44 -3.19 -7.08 27.09
CA GLU A 44 -3.77 -8.02 26.14
C GLU A 44 -4.90 -7.40 25.31
N LYS A 45 -5.77 -6.62 25.93
CA LYS A 45 -6.86 -5.89 25.25
C LYS A 45 -6.33 -4.79 24.32
N ASN A 46 -5.36 -4.00 24.77
CA ASN A 46 -4.72 -2.96 23.97
C ASN A 46 -3.84 -3.57 22.85
N GLY A 47 -3.24 -4.74 23.09
CA GLY A 47 -2.47 -5.46 22.09
C GLY A 47 -3.30 -5.90 20.88
N ILE A 48 -4.56 -6.31 21.06
CA ILE A 48 -5.46 -6.64 19.95
C ILE A 48 -5.80 -5.41 19.12
N GLY A 49 -6.11 -4.28 19.76
CA GLY A 49 -6.35 -3.00 19.09
C GLY A 49 -5.15 -2.55 18.26
N TYR A 50 -3.97 -2.58 18.85
CA TYR A 50 -2.71 -2.27 18.15
C TYR A 50 -2.46 -3.16 16.94
N ILE A 51 -2.61 -4.46 17.07
CA ILE A 51 -2.44 -5.41 15.95
C ILE A 51 -3.41 -5.08 14.82
N LYS A 52 -4.67 -4.80 15.13
CA LYS A 52 -5.69 -4.42 14.15
C LYS A 52 -5.28 -3.15 13.40
N SER A 53 -4.93 -2.10 14.13
CA SER A 53 -4.52 -0.81 13.53
C SER A 53 -3.25 -0.97 12.71
N TYR A 54 -2.26 -1.72 13.20
CA TYR A 54 -1.03 -2.00 12.44
C TYR A 54 -1.30 -2.74 11.11
N LEU A 55 -2.21 -3.72 11.11
CA LEU A 55 -2.63 -4.41 9.89
C LEU A 55 -3.29 -3.45 8.91
N ASN A 56 -4.20 -2.61 9.39
CA ASN A 56 -4.89 -1.62 8.57
C ASN A 56 -3.92 -0.60 7.98
N ILE A 57 -2.96 -0.09 8.79
CA ILE A 57 -1.90 0.81 8.31
C ILE A 57 -1.15 0.17 7.14
N ALA A 58 -0.63 -1.05 7.33
CA ALA A 58 0.17 -1.72 6.31
C ALA A 58 -0.61 -1.93 5.00
N ILE A 59 -1.89 -2.31 5.10
CA ILE A 59 -2.76 -2.54 3.95
C ILE A 59 -3.10 -1.23 3.24
N HIS A 60 -3.56 -0.22 3.97
CA HIS A 60 -4.07 1.01 3.38
C HIS A 60 -2.97 1.92 2.86
N ILE A 61 -1.84 2.02 3.55
CA ILE A 61 -0.68 2.78 3.06
C ILE A 61 -0.08 2.10 1.81
N GLN A 62 0.04 0.77 1.80
CA GLN A 62 0.50 0.06 0.60
C GLN A 62 -0.47 0.25 -0.58
N HIS A 63 -1.78 0.17 -0.34
CA HIS A 63 -2.80 0.36 -1.36
C HIS A 63 -2.78 1.78 -1.96
N PHE A 64 -2.56 2.81 -1.12
CA PHE A 64 -2.34 4.17 -1.62
C PHE A 64 -1.17 4.22 -2.62
N PHE A 65 0.00 3.70 -2.23
CA PHE A 65 1.18 3.72 -3.10
C PHE A 65 0.99 2.88 -4.37
N GLU A 66 0.27 1.77 -4.29
CA GLU A 66 -0.06 0.94 -5.45
C GLU A 66 -0.91 1.71 -6.46
N LEU A 67 -2.00 2.34 -6.01
CA LEU A 67 -2.89 3.10 -6.89
C LEU A 67 -2.19 4.33 -7.49
N GLU A 68 -1.41 5.08 -6.71
CA GLU A 68 -0.68 6.24 -7.21
C GLU A 68 0.45 5.86 -8.17
N THR A 69 1.16 4.75 -7.93
CA THR A 69 2.15 4.23 -8.88
C THR A 69 1.52 3.88 -10.21
N LYS A 70 0.37 3.18 -10.20
CA LYS A 70 -0.37 2.85 -11.43
C LYS A 70 -0.88 4.09 -12.14
N ARG A 71 -1.40 5.08 -11.41
CA ARG A 71 -1.83 6.37 -11.97
C ARG A 71 -0.68 7.12 -12.65
N LEU A 72 0.51 7.12 -12.04
CA LEU A 72 1.71 7.74 -12.64
C LEU A 72 2.12 7.02 -13.94
N LEU A 73 2.05 5.70 -13.97
CA LEU A 73 2.30 4.92 -15.19
C LEU A 73 1.25 5.20 -16.28
N GLU A 74 -0.04 5.29 -15.90
CA GLU A 74 -1.15 5.59 -16.83
C GLU A 74 -1.05 6.98 -17.46
N LYS A 75 -0.43 7.97 -16.76
CA LYS A 75 -0.19 9.31 -17.33
C LYS A 75 0.67 9.24 -18.58
N GLU A 76 1.67 8.36 -18.61
CA GLU A 76 2.49 8.17 -19.81
C GLU A 76 1.74 7.34 -20.85
N HIS A 77 1.31 6.16 -20.46
CA HIS A 77 0.46 5.31 -21.29
C HIS A 77 -0.17 4.19 -20.46
N VAL A 78 -1.45 3.91 -20.68
CA VAL A 78 -2.21 2.89 -19.95
C VAL A 78 -1.55 1.50 -19.98
N LEU A 79 -0.85 1.14 -21.04
CA LEU A 79 -0.12 -0.13 -21.16
C LEU A 79 0.97 -0.32 -20.11
N PHE A 80 1.51 0.75 -19.53
CA PHE A 80 2.50 0.62 -18.46
C PHE A 80 1.89 0.14 -17.14
N ALA A 81 0.58 0.34 -16.96
CA ALA A 81 -0.15 -0.11 -15.77
C ALA A 81 -0.87 -1.45 -15.95
N VAL A 82 -0.78 -2.06 -17.14
CA VAL A 82 -1.46 -3.32 -17.49
C VAL A 82 -0.46 -4.47 -17.48
N ASP A 83 -0.94 -5.68 -17.12
CA ASP A 83 -0.18 -6.92 -17.24
C ASP A 83 0.11 -7.21 -18.72
N ASP A 84 1.38 -7.39 -19.08
CA ASP A 84 1.85 -7.67 -20.44
C ASP A 84 1.46 -9.07 -20.95
N LYS A 85 0.99 -9.94 -20.08
CA LYS A 85 0.42 -11.27 -20.41
C LYS A 85 -1.05 -11.20 -20.82
N GLY A 86 -1.59 -9.99 -20.98
CA GLY A 86 -2.97 -9.78 -21.35
C GLY A 86 -3.32 -10.23 -22.76
N ASP A 87 -4.63 -10.24 -23.07
CA ASP A 87 -5.14 -10.57 -24.39
C ASP A 87 -4.53 -9.62 -25.47
N PRO A 88 -3.84 -10.19 -26.49
CA PRO A 88 -3.23 -9.39 -27.56
C PRO A 88 -4.21 -8.52 -28.32
N ILE A 89 -5.51 -8.87 -28.35
CA ILE A 89 -6.54 -8.04 -28.98
C ILE A 89 -6.78 -6.80 -28.13
N ILE A 90 -6.87 -6.94 -26.81
CA ILE A 90 -7.03 -5.82 -25.88
C ILE A 90 -5.78 -4.92 -25.92
N LEU A 91 -4.59 -5.52 -25.90
CA LEU A 91 -3.33 -4.76 -26.00
C LEU A 91 -3.25 -3.98 -27.32
N ASN A 92 -3.66 -4.56 -28.44
CA ASN A 92 -3.71 -3.87 -29.73
C ASN A 92 -4.72 -2.71 -29.74
N LYS A 93 -5.88 -2.88 -29.10
CA LYS A 93 -6.87 -1.78 -28.93
C LYS A 93 -6.25 -0.63 -28.12
N LEU A 94 -5.57 -0.93 -27.01
CA LEU A 94 -4.90 0.07 -26.18
C LEU A 94 -3.80 0.80 -26.95
N LEU A 95 -2.94 0.07 -27.68
CA LEU A 95 -1.89 0.67 -28.52
C LEU A 95 -2.43 1.62 -29.58
N LYS A 96 -3.61 1.34 -30.10
CA LYS A 96 -4.27 2.16 -31.12
C LYS A 96 -5.22 3.21 -30.53
N ASN A 97 -5.24 3.39 -29.22
CA ASN A 97 -6.18 4.28 -28.51
C ASN A 97 -7.65 4.00 -28.85
N ILE A 98 -8.00 2.73 -29.11
CA ILE A 98 -9.38 2.31 -29.35
C ILE A 98 -10.06 2.09 -28.00
N SER A 99 -11.25 2.63 -27.83
CA SER A 99 -12.04 2.47 -26.60
C SER A 99 -12.33 1.00 -26.32
N LEU A 100 -12.11 0.60 -25.08
CA LEU A 100 -12.44 -0.75 -24.59
C LEU A 100 -13.94 -0.83 -24.26
N ASN A 101 -14.55 -1.96 -24.56
CA ASN A 101 -15.91 -2.25 -24.13
C ASN A 101 -15.92 -2.83 -22.69
N SER A 102 -17.10 -3.09 -22.12
CA SER A 102 -17.25 -3.60 -20.77
C SER A 102 -16.66 -5.01 -20.56
N GLU A 103 -16.60 -5.82 -21.61
CA GLU A 103 -16.02 -7.16 -21.58
C GLU A 103 -14.48 -7.10 -21.63
N ASP A 104 -13.94 -6.27 -22.52
CA ASP A 104 -12.50 -5.99 -22.57
C ASP A 104 -11.98 -5.52 -21.20
N THR A 105 -12.73 -4.60 -20.56
CA THR A 105 -12.34 -4.04 -19.25
C THR A 105 -12.36 -5.08 -18.14
N LYS A 106 -13.28 -6.05 -18.15
CA LYS A 106 -13.32 -7.14 -17.17
C LYS A 106 -12.12 -8.08 -17.30
N ASN A 107 -11.60 -8.26 -18.49
CA ASN A 107 -10.46 -9.14 -18.79
C ASN A 107 -9.11 -8.43 -18.65
N LEU A 108 -9.11 -7.10 -18.51
CA LEU A 108 -7.90 -6.32 -18.34
C LEU A 108 -7.37 -6.45 -16.92
N LYS A 109 -6.23 -7.09 -16.76
CA LYS A 109 -5.55 -7.18 -15.46
C LYS A 109 -4.55 -6.06 -15.32
N SER A 110 -4.56 -5.40 -14.17
CA SER A 110 -3.52 -4.44 -13.82
C SER A 110 -2.24 -5.15 -13.38
N VAL A 111 -1.12 -4.52 -13.65
CA VAL A 111 0.19 -5.00 -13.20
C VAL A 111 0.25 -5.07 -11.66
N GLU A 112 0.98 -6.05 -11.14
CA GLU A 112 1.24 -6.17 -9.70
C GLU A 112 2.06 -4.98 -9.18
N PHE A 113 1.82 -4.57 -7.93
CA PHE A 113 2.48 -3.38 -7.35
C PHE A 113 4.01 -3.45 -7.41
N SER A 114 4.59 -4.63 -7.15
CA SER A 114 6.03 -4.82 -7.23
C SER A 114 6.57 -4.52 -8.63
N GLU A 115 5.90 -5.01 -9.65
CA GLU A 115 6.28 -4.77 -11.04
C GLU A 115 6.00 -3.32 -11.47
N ALA A 116 4.88 -2.73 -11.01
CA ALA A 116 4.57 -1.32 -11.28
C ALA A 116 5.69 -0.39 -10.79
N ILE A 117 6.23 -0.62 -9.59
CA ILE A 117 7.37 0.14 -9.05
C ILE A 117 8.62 -0.05 -9.92
N ASP A 118 8.88 -1.28 -10.40
CA ASP A 118 10.04 -1.55 -11.26
C ASP A 118 9.92 -0.85 -12.61
N ARG A 119 8.72 -0.82 -13.20
CA ARG A 119 8.42 -0.07 -14.42
C ARG A 119 8.57 1.44 -14.20
N LEU A 120 8.01 1.98 -13.11
CA LEU A 120 8.12 3.39 -12.75
C LEU A 120 9.59 3.80 -12.63
N LYS A 121 10.39 3.00 -11.92
CA LYS A 121 11.83 3.24 -11.75
C LYS A 121 12.55 3.31 -13.10
N LYS A 122 12.31 2.37 -14.00
CA LYS A 122 12.93 2.36 -15.34
C LYS A 122 12.54 3.59 -16.14
N LEU A 123 11.29 4.04 -16.11
CA LEU A 123 10.82 5.22 -16.84
C LEU A 123 11.47 6.50 -16.31
N VAL A 124 11.59 6.66 -14.99
CA VAL A 124 12.25 7.81 -14.37
C VAL A 124 13.76 7.81 -14.64
N GLU A 125 14.44 6.68 -14.45
CA GLU A 125 15.89 6.57 -14.69
C GLU A 125 16.31 6.81 -16.15
N ASN A 126 15.38 6.57 -17.10
CA ASN A 126 15.62 6.86 -18.52
C ASN A 126 15.08 8.24 -18.96
N GLY A 127 14.63 9.08 -18.03
CA GLY A 127 14.15 10.43 -18.32
C GLY A 127 12.83 10.49 -19.10
N ILE A 128 12.10 9.38 -19.20
CA ILE A 128 10.80 9.31 -19.88
C ILE A 128 9.73 9.94 -19.00
N LEU A 129 9.74 9.62 -17.70
CA LEU A 129 8.80 10.17 -16.73
C LEU A 129 9.54 11.14 -15.81
N THR A 130 9.19 12.42 -15.88
CA THR A 130 9.84 13.52 -15.14
C THR A 130 8.95 14.13 -14.06
N ASP A 131 7.83 13.48 -13.72
CA ASP A 131 6.90 13.90 -12.66
C ASP A 131 7.61 13.86 -11.29
N GLU A 132 7.52 14.94 -10.50
CA GLU A 132 8.19 15.07 -9.21
C GLU A 132 7.78 13.99 -8.22
N VAL A 133 6.50 13.59 -8.24
CA VAL A 133 5.98 12.52 -7.38
C VAL A 133 6.56 11.16 -7.80
N ALA A 134 6.71 10.93 -9.10
CA ALA A 134 7.36 9.71 -9.61
C ALA A 134 8.84 9.64 -9.18
N ILE A 135 9.57 10.76 -9.26
CA ILE A 135 10.95 10.87 -8.79
C ILE A 135 11.03 10.60 -7.28
N LEU A 136 10.12 11.17 -6.49
CA LEU A 136 10.03 10.92 -5.04
C LEU A 136 9.78 9.43 -4.73
N PHE A 137 8.89 8.77 -5.46
CA PHE A 137 8.61 7.34 -5.29
C PHE A 137 9.84 6.50 -5.62
N VAL A 138 10.53 6.81 -6.70
CA VAL A 138 11.75 6.10 -7.11
C VAL A 138 12.89 6.32 -6.11
N SER A 139 13.04 7.52 -5.55
CA SER A 139 14.00 7.80 -4.47
C SER A 139 13.75 6.94 -3.23
N ASN A 140 12.50 6.53 -3.00
CA ASN A 140 12.09 5.65 -1.89
C ASN A 140 11.81 4.20 -2.35
N TYR A 141 12.35 3.77 -3.48
CA TYR A 141 12.10 2.47 -4.08
C TYR A 141 12.24 1.28 -3.11
N LYS A 142 13.32 1.24 -2.32
CA LYS A 142 13.57 0.16 -1.34
C LYS A 142 12.49 0.11 -0.26
N LEU A 143 12.03 1.28 0.20
CA LEU A 143 10.97 1.40 1.20
C LEU A 143 9.63 0.89 0.64
N LEU A 144 9.27 1.26 -0.59
CA LEU A 144 8.04 0.79 -1.24
C LEU A 144 8.06 -0.72 -1.46
N LYS A 145 9.21 -1.30 -1.85
CA LYS A 145 9.36 -2.77 -1.94
C LYS A 145 9.22 -3.45 -0.58
N ALA A 146 9.80 -2.87 0.47
CA ALA A 146 9.67 -3.40 1.83
C ALA A 146 8.22 -3.35 2.33
N LEU A 147 7.51 -2.26 2.06
CA LEU A 147 6.08 -2.10 2.39
C LEU A 147 5.21 -3.15 1.67
N ASN A 148 5.47 -3.39 0.39
CA ASN A 148 4.77 -4.43 -0.36
C ASN A 148 5.04 -5.83 0.21
N ASN A 149 6.28 -6.13 0.58
CA ASN A 149 6.65 -7.40 1.21
C ASN A 149 5.98 -7.56 2.58
N LEU A 150 5.92 -6.49 3.37
CA LEU A 150 5.23 -6.47 4.67
C LEU A 150 3.76 -6.83 4.49
N ARG A 151 3.04 -6.11 3.62
CA ARG A 151 1.62 -6.36 3.32
C ARG A 151 1.39 -7.80 2.85
N ASN A 152 2.21 -8.31 1.93
CA ASN A 152 2.08 -9.67 1.42
C ASN A 152 2.37 -10.72 2.52
N THR A 153 3.32 -10.46 3.40
CA THR A 153 3.62 -11.33 4.55
C THR A 153 2.45 -11.38 5.52
N ILE A 154 1.84 -10.24 5.79
CA ILE A 154 0.66 -10.13 6.66
C ILE A 154 -0.51 -10.92 6.07
N ILE A 155 -0.87 -10.64 4.82
CA ILE A 155 -2.08 -11.21 4.19
C ILE A 155 -1.93 -12.70 3.88
N HIS A 156 -0.78 -13.11 3.34
CA HIS A 156 -0.64 -14.48 2.82
C HIS A 156 0.03 -15.45 3.79
N ARG A 157 0.80 -14.95 4.76
CA ARG A 157 1.57 -15.82 5.67
C ARG A 157 1.14 -15.73 7.12
N GLY A 158 0.22 -14.84 7.48
CA GLY A 158 -0.24 -14.66 8.85
C GLY A 158 0.89 -14.45 9.85
N LYS A 159 1.95 -13.73 9.44
CA LYS A 159 3.15 -13.57 10.28
C LYS A 159 2.78 -12.87 11.58
N ARG A 160 3.26 -13.42 12.69
CA ARG A 160 3.07 -12.83 14.02
C ARG A 160 3.59 -11.39 14.04
N ILE A 161 2.75 -10.47 14.46
CA ILE A 161 3.10 -9.09 14.76
C ILE A 161 3.58 -9.06 16.21
N MET A 162 4.73 -8.43 16.47
CA MET A 162 5.23 -8.27 17.83
C MET A 162 4.24 -7.48 18.68
N LYS A 163 3.98 -7.95 19.88
CA LYS A 163 3.21 -7.21 20.89
C LYS A 163 4.09 -6.10 21.48
N TYR A 164 3.48 -5.07 22.03
CA TYR A 164 4.22 -3.98 22.71
C TYR A 164 5.19 -4.44 23.78
N CYS A 165 4.84 -5.49 24.52
CA CYS A 165 5.70 -6.09 25.55
C CYS A 165 6.90 -6.86 25.00
N GLU A 166 7.03 -7.00 23.69
CA GLU A 166 8.13 -7.67 22.99
C GLU A 166 9.07 -6.67 22.30
N LEU A 167 8.75 -5.35 22.37
CA LEU A 167 9.58 -4.24 21.90
C LEU A 167 10.43 -3.68 23.04
#